data_c3c63cf276bfd0dc42e10c0776872b4b
#
_entry.id   c3c63cf276bfd0dc42e10c0776872b4b
#
_cell.length_a   1.000
_cell.length_b   1.000
_cell.length_c   1.000
_cell.angle_alpha   90.00
_cell.angle_beta   90.00
_cell.angle_gamma   90.00
#
_symmetry.space_group_name_H-M   'P 1'
#
loop_
_entity.id
_entity.type
_entity.pdbx_description
1 polymer ?
#
loop_
_entity_poly.entity_id
_entity_poly.type
_entity_poly.pdbx_seq_one_letter_code
_entity_poly.pdbx_strand_id
1 'polypeptide(L)'
;MTTYSFFDCFFPAALLSFLVTPLAWAEVELWGGKPTLGLEFEHQKMAFGAGHSNSLTLVPGLSFKDGFIHKVDVLIEAERENEIEDGVNEKTHVKKLALRLKKNFELDDSWALFVRGLVGREWNTLENFNYSYVDTGIHYEYGAFGLMAGLRFQRTLDGTAGHDRNKFRFGPSYEIDAHHEIELRFVRAWNVQTRKRDSDALIAEYTYNF
;
A
#
# COMPACT_ATOMS: atom_id res chain seq x y z
N MET A 1 -10.71 -30.55 12.88
CA MET A 1 -10.69 -29.55 13.96
C MET A 1 -10.12 -28.27 13.37
N THR A 2 -10.99 -27.34 12.97
CA THR A 2 -10.59 -26.07 12.32
C THR A 2 -10.16 -25.12 13.43
N THR A 3 -8.86 -24.94 13.61
CA THR A 3 -8.30 -23.89 14.46
C THR A 3 -8.52 -22.56 13.76
N TYR A 4 -9.54 -21.80 14.20
CA TYR A 4 -9.67 -20.40 13.82
C TYR A 4 -8.45 -19.66 14.39
N SER A 5 -7.68 -19.01 13.53
CA SER A 5 -6.56 -18.18 13.93
C SER A 5 -7.09 -16.98 14.72
N PHE A 6 -6.40 -16.59 15.78
CA PHE A 6 -6.67 -15.37 16.56
C PHE A 6 -6.88 -14.12 15.70
N PHE A 7 -6.30 -14.10 14.51
CA PHE A 7 -6.45 -13.06 13.50
C PHE A 7 -7.85 -13.01 12.84
N ASP A 8 -8.54 -14.15 12.73
CA ASP A 8 -9.84 -14.19 12.04
C ASP A 8 -10.97 -13.53 12.86
N CYS A 9 -10.78 -13.37 14.18
CA CYS A 9 -11.78 -12.78 15.08
C CYS A 9 -11.40 -11.37 15.57
N PHE A 10 -10.12 -11.06 15.72
CA PHE A 10 -9.69 -9.78 16.31
C PHE A 10 -9.59 -8.65 15.29
N PHE A 11 -9.24 -8.95 14.04
CA PHE A 11 -9.08 -7.96 13.00
C PHE A 11 -10.38 -7.23 12.63
N PRO A 12 -11.53 -7.91 12.46
CA PRO A 12 -12.80 -7.24 12.19
C PRO A 12 -13.30 -6.37 13.36
N ALA A 13 -13.08 -6.81 14.60
CA ALA A 13 -13.55 -6.08 15.79
C ALA A 13 -12.72 -4.82 16.07
N ALA A 14 -11.41 -4.88 15.84
CA ALA A 14 -10.52 -3.72 15.93
C ALA A 14 -10.85 -2.69 14.83
N LEU A 15 -11.11 -3.16 13.60
CA LEU A 15 -11.52 -2.30 12.47
C LEU A 15 -12.85 -1.58 12.77
N LEU A 16 -13.84 -2.29 13.30
CA LEU A 16 -15.14 -1.70 13.68
C LEU A 16 -15.01 -0.66 14.79
N SER A 17 -14.15 -0.86 15.77
CA SER A 17 -13.93 0.14 16.83
C SER A 17 -13.25 1.41 16.32
N PHE A 18 -12.37 1.32 15.33
CA PHE A 18 -11.75 2.48 14.67
C PHE A 18 -12.73 3.25 13.78
N LEU A 19 -13.70 2.56 13.16
CA LEU A 19 -14.73 3.18 12.33
C LEU A 19 -15.83 3.87 13.16
N VAL A 20 -16.00 3.51 14.43
CA VAL A 20 -17.09 4.03 15.28
C VAL A 20 -16.69 5.27 16.12
N THR A 21 -15.41 5.62 16.21
CA THR A 21 -14.93 6.79 16.98
C THR A 21 -14.29 7.92 16.16
N PRO A 22 -14.71 8.23 14.92
CA PRO A 22 -14.06 9.28 14.11
C PRO A 22 -14.26 10.69 14.68
N LEU A 23 -15.32 10.92 15.45
CA LEU A 23 -15.70 12.26 15.92
C LEU A 23 -14.77 12.87 16.99
N ALA A 24 -13.99 12.05 17.70
CA ALA A 24 -13.11 12.55 18.78
C ALA A 24 -11.73 13.02 18.28
N TRP A 25 -11.36 12.71 17.02
CA TRP A 25 -10.04 13.00 16.46
C TRP A 25 -10.07 14.09 15.39
N ALA A 26 -11.26 14.58 15.02
CA ALA A 26 -11.46 15.50 13.89
C ALA A 26 -10.79 16.88 14.05
N GLU A 27 -10.32 17.25 15.25
CA GLU A 27 -9.66 18.53 15.53
C GLU A 27 -8.24 18.38 16.11
N VAL A 28 -7.71 17.16 16.15
CA VAL A 28 -6.39 16.91 16.76
C VAL A 28 -5.30 17.08 15.70
N GLU A 29 -4.61 18.21 15.72
CA GLU A 29 -3.33 18.36 15.03
C GLU A 29 -2.21 17.72 15.87
N LEU A 30 -1.58 16.68 15.32
CA LEU A 30 -0.40 16.05 15.92
C LEU A 30 0.86 16.57 15.22
N TRP A 31 1.71 17.28 15.94
CA TRP A 31 2.94 17.87 15.38
C TRP A 31 2.72 18.73 14.12
N GLY A 32 1.58 19.43 14.03
CA GLY A 32 1.19 20.24 12.87
C GLY A 32 0.66 19.44 11.68
N GLY A 33 0.41 18.15 11.85
CA GLY A 33 -0.19 17.27 10.83
C GLY A 33 -1.57 16.80 11.23
N LYS A 34 -2.46 16.62 10.25
CA LYS A 34 -3.78 16.02 10.41
C LYS A 34 -3.68 14.50 10.35
N PRO A 35 -4.27 13.75 11.29
CA PRO A 35 -4.31 12.30 11.24
C PRO A 35 -5.02 11.80 9.98
N THR A 36 -4.56 10.68 9.47
CA THR A 36 -5.20 9.94 8.36
C THR A 36 -5.24 8.46 8.69
N LEU A 37 -6.23 7.75 8.18
CA LEU A 37 -6.34 6.32 8.30
C LEU A 37 -6.71 5.73 6.94
N GLY A 38 -5.81 4.95 6.36
CA GLY A 38 -6.02 4.21 5.12
C GLY A 38 -6.28 2.74 5.38
N LEU A 39 -7.08 2.14 4.51
CA LEU A 39 -7.27 0.71 4.39
C LEU A 39 -7.06 0.32 2.94
N GLU A 40 -6.07 -0.52 2.68
CA GLU A 40 -5.72 -0.97 1.33
C GLU A 40 -5.98 -2.47 1.22
N PHE A 41 -6.71 -2.87 0.19
CA PHE A 41 -6.88 -4.26 -0.21
C PHE A 41 -6.19 -4.47 -1.56
N GLU A 42 -5.30 -5.46 -1.65
CA GLU A 42 -4.62 -5.85 -2.88
C GLU A 42 -4.98 -7.28 -3.26
N HIS A 43 -5.35 -7.46 -4.52
CA HIS A 43 -5.42 -8.78 -5.17
C HIS A 43 -4.37 -8.86 -6.26
N GLN A 44 -3.42 -9.78 -6.11
CA GLN A 44 -2.30 -9.96 -7.03
C GLN A 44 -2.37 -11.32 -7.71
N LYS A 45 -2.08 -11.34 -9.02
CA LYS A 45 -1.93 -12.55 -9.84
C LYS A 45 -0.49 -12.68 -10.30
N MET A 46 0.14 -13.81 -10.00
CA MET A 46 1.50 -14.11 -10.44
C MET A 46 1.56 -14.38 -11.94
N ALA A 47 2.64 -13.97 -12.59
CA ALA A 47 2.80 -14.12 -14.04
C ALA A 47 3.24 -15.52 -14.44
N PHE A 48 3.94 -16.21 -13.56
CA PHE A 48 4.47 -17.56 -13.76
C PHE A 48 3.87 -18.47 -12.69
N GLY A 49 3.14 -19.50 -13.15
CA GLY A 49 2.42 -20.39 -12.27
C GLY A 49 0.95 -20.01 -12.10
N ALA A 50 0.21 -20.82 -11.34
CA ALA A 50 -1.19 -20.61 -11.02
C ALA A 50 -1.35 -19.91 -9.65
N GLY A 51 -0.45 -18.99 -9.31
CA GLY A 51 -0.42 -18.32 -8.02
C GLY A 51 -1.23 -17.02 -7.98
N HIS A 52 -1.76 -16.73 -6.80
CA HIS A 52 -2.36 -15.44 -6.48
C HIS A 52 -2.13 -15.11 -5.01
N SER A 53 -2.10 -13.82 -4.69
CA SER A 53 -2.10 -13.37 -3.31
C SER A 53 -3.22 -12.36 -3.04
N ASN A 54 -3.60 -12.27 -1.78
CA ASN A 54 -4.48 -11.23 -1.27
C ASN A 54 -3.84 -10.62 -0.04
N SER A 55 -3.78 -9.29 0.01
CA SER A 55 -3.30 -8.59 1.19
C SER A 55 -4.31 -7.57 1.69
N LEU A 56 -4.19 -7.28 2.98
CA LEU A 56 -4.89 -6.21 3.65
C LEU A 56 -3.86 -5.37 4.39
N THR A 57 -3.83 -4.08 4.11
CA THR A 57 -2.90 -3.12 4.73
C THR A 57 -3.67 -2.05 5.47
N LEU A 58 -3.34 -1.86 6.75
CA LEU A 58 -3.75 -0.72 7.54
C LEU A 58 -2.68 0.37 7.43
N VAL A 59 -3.11 1.61 7.17
CA VAL A 59 -2.22 2.74 6.88
C VAL A 59 -2.57 3.94 7.76
N PRO A 60 -2.25 3.92 9.06
CA PRO A 60 -2.28 5.13 9.88
C PRO A 60 -1.21 6.11 9.44
N GLY A 61 -1.55 7.40 9.41
CA GLY A 61 -0.63 8.43 8.95
C GLY A 61 -0.92 9.82 9.45
N LEU A 62 -0.06 10.75 9.05
CA LEU A 62 -0.20 12.18 9.25
C LEU A 62 -0.03 12.90 7.91
N SER A 63 -0.96 13.77 7.59
CA SER A 63 -0.91 14.64 6.39
C SER A 63 -0.57 16.07 6.82
N PHE A 64 0.36 16.69 6.11
CA PHE A 64 0.83 18.06 6.36
C PHE A 64 0.51 18.92 5.15
N LYS A 65 -0.12 20.08 5.38
CA LYS A 65 -0.46 21.01 4.31
C LYS A 65 0.78 21.66 3.73
N ASP A 66 1.68 22.07 4.63
CA ASP A 66 2.90 22.78 4.29
C ASP A 66 4.13 22.01 4.78
N GLY A 67 5.28 22.23 4.12
CA GLY A 67 6.55 21.66 4.56
C GLY A 67 7.23 20.77 3.54
N PHE A 68 8.38 20.22 3.95
CA PHE A 68 9.20 19.35 3.10
C PHE A 68 8.55 17.99 2.86
N ILE A 69 7.79 17.49 3.81
CA ILE A 69 7.05 16.21 3.71
C ILE A 69 5.57 16.52 3.82
N HIS A 70 4.75 15.97 2.90
CA HIS A 70 3.31 16.14 2.88
C HIS A 70 2.55 15.00 3.55
N LYS A 71 3.13 13.80 3.63
CA LYS A 71 2.50 12.68 4.31
C LYS A 71 3.55 11.74 4.91
N VAL A 72 3.26 11.26 6.12
CA VAL A 72 4.01 10.20 6.80
C VAL A 72 3.04 9.10 7.14
N ASP A 73 3.29 7.88 6.68
CA ASP A 73 2.43 6.73 6.93
C ASP A 73 3.24 5.58 7.54
N VAL A 74 2.58 4.83 8.43
CA VAL A 74 3.02 3.50 8.85
C VAL A 74 2.13 2.48 8.14
N LEU A 75 2.72 1.49 7.49
CA LEU A 75 2.01 0.42 6.79
C LEU A 75 2.12 -0.86 7.61
N ILE A 76 0.98 -1.46 7.93
CA ILE A 76 0.88 -2.74 8.64
C ILE A 76 0.09 -3.67 7.72
N GLU A 77 0.79 -4.60 7.07
CA GLU A 77 0.22 -5.48 6.05
C GLU A 77 0.20 -6.93 6.51
N ALA A 78 -0.90 -7.61 6.23
CA ALA A 78 -1.03 -9.05 6.30
C ALA A 78 -1.42 -9.59 4.92
N GLU A 79 -0.63 -10.49 4.38
CA GLU A 79 -0.81 -11.07 3.06
C GLU A 79 -0.92 -12.59 3.17
N ARG A 80 -1.78 -13.17 2.34
CA ARG A 80 -1.88 -14.61 2.13
C ARG A 80 -1.62 -14.90 0.66
N GLU A 81 -0.57 -15.63 0.42
CA GLU A 81 -0.17 -16.09 -0.89
C GLU A 81 -0.57 -17.57 -1.06
N ASN A 82 -1.08 -17.90 -2.23
CA ASN A 82 -1.36 -19.28 -2.64
C ASN A 82 -0.63 -19.50 -3.96
N GLU A 83 0.31 -20.43 -3.96
CA GLU A 83 1.08 -20.81 -5.13
C GLU A 83 0.83 -22.28 -5.43
N ILE A 84 0.68 -22.62 -6.71
CA ILE A 84 0.56 -24.01 -7.16
C ILE A 84 1.82 -24.34 -7.92
N GLU A 85 2.73 -25.07 -7.29
CA GLU A 85 3.96 -25.59 -7.88
C GLU A 85 3.86 -27.11 -7.95
N ASP A 86 4.10 -27.69 -9.14
CA ASP A 86 4.02 -29.13 -9.41
C ASP A 86 2.73 -29.83 -8.93
N GLY A 87 1.61 -29.10 -8.94
CA GLY A 87 0.30 -29.60 -8.49
C GLY A 87 0.11 -29.60 -6.97
N VAL A 88 1.07 -29.11 -6.21
CA VAL A 88 0.98 -28.89 -4.77
C VAL A 88 0.59 -27.45 -4.49
N ASN A 89 -0.45 -27.26 -3.68
CA ASN A 89 -0.90 -25.92 -3.27
C ASN A 89 -0.15 -25.52 -1.99
N GLU A 90 0.83 -24.64 -2.15
CA GLU A 90 1.57 -24.04 -1.04
C GLU A 90 0.88 -22.75 -0.59
N LYS A 91 0.78 -22.57 0.73
CA LYS A 91 0.21 -21.38 1.35
C LYS A 91 1.27 -20.69 2.18
N THR A 92 1.57 -19.45 1.81
CA THR A 92 2.51 -18.61 2.54
C THR A 92 1.76 -17.47 3.21
N HIS A 93 2.12 -17.18 4.45
CA HIS A 93 1.64 -16.01 5.18
C HIS A 93 2.77 -15.01 5.28
N VAL A 94 2.49 -13.79 4.83
CA VAL A 94 3.44 -12.68 4.82
C VAL A 94 2.91 -11.58 5.73
N LYS A 95 3.81 -10.97 6.50
CA LYS A 95 3.54 -9.78 7.31
C LYS A 95 4.54 -8.72 6.94
N LYS A 96 4.10 -7.47 6.85
CA LYS A 96 4.99 -6.35 6.55
C LYS A 96 4.73 -5.21 7.52
N LEU A 97 5.82 -4.54 7.91
CA LEU A 97 5.78 -3.27 8.63
C LEU A 97 6.69 -2.29 7.89
N ALA A 98 6.19 -1.12 7.57
CA ALA A 98 6.95 -0.14 6.83
C ALA A 98 6.63 1.29 7.24
N LEU A 99 7.58 2.20 7.03
CA LEU A 99 7.44 3.64 7.13
C LEU A 99 7.50 4.24 5.73
N ARG A 100 6.51 5.04 5.37
CA ARG A 100 6.38 5.70 4.08
C ARG A 100 6.35 7.22 4.25
N LEU A 101 7.11 7.92 3.43
CA LEU A 101 7.12 9.37 3.33
C LEU A 101 6.67 9.77 1.92
N LYS A 102 5.86 10.83 1.81
CA LYS A 102 5.40 11.38 0.53
C LYS A 102 5.65 12.88 0.45
N LYS A 103 6.12 13.33 -0.71
CA LYS A 103 6.19 14.75 -1.10
C LYS A 103 5.45 14.92 -2.43
N ASN A 104 4.61 15.94 -2.50
CA ASN A 104 4.01 16.42 -3.75
C ASN A 104 4.72 17.71 -4.18
N PHE A 105 4.79 17.92 -5.49
CA PHE A 105 5.28 19.13 -6.15
C PHE A 105 4.17 19.58 -7.10
N GLU A 106 3.44 20.60 -6.71
CA GLU A 106 2.38 21.18 -7.53
C GLU A 106 3.00 21.83 -8.77
N LEU A 107 2.51 21.47 -9.94
CA LEU A 107 2.91 22.04 -11.23
C LEU A 107 1.96 23.15 -11.64
N ASP A 108 0.67 22.94 -11.41
CA ASP A 108 -0.43 23.90 -11.57
C ASP A 108 -1.64 23.46 -10.71
N ASP A 109 -2.79 24.09 -10.91
CA ASP A 109 -4.02 23.81 -10.13
C ASP A 109 -4.57 22.38 -10.30
N SER A 110 -4.13 21.63 -11.31
CA SER A 110 -4.62 20.29 -11.64
C SER A 110 -3.55 19.21 -11.64
N TRP A 111 -2.28 19.57 -11.79
CA TRP A 111 -1.20 18.61 -11.94
C TRP A 111 -0.18 18.70 -10.81
N ALA A 112 0.16 17.56 -10.26
CA ALA A 112 1.24 17.42 -9.29
C ALA A 112 2.16 16.26 -9.64
N LEU A 113 3.46 16.45 -9.42
CA LEU A 113 4.41 15.33 -9.33
C LEU A 113 4.42 14.85 -7.89
N PHE A 114 4.58 13.56 -7.68
CA PHE A 114 4.83 13.01 -6.36
C PHE A 114 6.11 12.18 -6.32
N VAL A 115 6.74 12.19 -5.16
CA VAL A 115 7.81 11.27 -4.78
C VAL A 115 7.44 10.63 -3.45
N ARG A 116 7.53 9.29 -3.38
CA ARG A 116 7.36 8.52 -2.15
C ARG A 116 8.61 7.69 -1.91
N GLY A 117 9.07 7.69 -0.68
CA GLY A 117 10.09 6.79 -0.18
C GLY A 117 9.50 5.87 0.87
N LEU A 118 9.91 4.61 0.89
CA LEU A 118 9.53 3.66 1.93
C LEU A 118 10.73 2.82 2.33
N VAL A 119 10.79 2.52 3.62
CA VAL A 119 11.64 1.48 4.18
C VAL A 119 10.77 0.55 5.02
N GLY A 120 11.01 -0.74 4.94
CA GLY A 120 10.18 -1.72 5.64
C GLY A 120 10.89 -3.05 5.84
N ARG A 121 10.22 -3.90 6.59
CA ARG A 121 10.60 -5.28 6.82
C ARG A 121 9.44 -6.21 6.48
N GLU A 122 9.80 -7.30 5.83
CA GLU A 122 8.90 -8.39 5.50
C GLU A 122 9.28 -9.63 6.29
N TRP A 123 8.28 -10.31 6.83
CA TRP A 123 8.37 -11.61 7.49
C TRP A 123 7.47 -12.58 6.75
N ASN A 124 8.04 -13.62 6.20
CA ASN A 124 7.29 -14.73 5.62
C ASN A 124 7.76 -16.06 6.18
N THR A 125 7.11 -17.15 5.77
CA THR A 125 7.42 -18.50 6.27
C THR A 125 8.78 -19.03 5.81
N LEU A 126 9.34 -18.48 4.73
CA LEU A 126 10.58 -18.95 4.12
C LEU A 126 11.77 -18.08 4.54
N GLU A 127 11.59 -16.77 4.55
CA GLU A 127 12.66 -15.81 4.78
C GLU A 127 12.15 -14.49 5.35
N ASN A 128 13.06 -13.72 5.94
CA ASN A 128 12.78 -12.36 6.42
C ASN A 128 13.80 -11.42 5.81
N PHE A 129 13.33 -10.29 5.27
CA PHE A 129 14.23 -9.31 4.66
C PHE A 129 13.76 -7.89 4.87
N ASN A 130 14.72 -6.95 4.81
CA ASN A 130 14.45 -5.54 4.78
C ASN A 130 14.39 -5.06 3.33
N TYR A 131 13.48 -4.15 3.05
CA TYR A 131 13.32 -3.59 1.71
C TYR A 131 13.10 -2.08 1.74
N SER A 132 13.36 -1.45 0.61
CA SER A 132 13.02 -0.07 0.37
C SER A 132 12.41 0.09 -1.00
N TYR A 133 11.65 1.15 -1.19
CA TYR A 133 11.32 1.61 -2.54
C TYR A 133 11.36 3.13 -2.66
N VAL A 134 11.63 3.57 -3.87
CA VAL A 134 11.32 4.91 -4.34
C VAL A 134 10.22 4.80 -5.37
N ASP A 135 9.23 5.66 -5.26
CA ASP A 135 8.03 5.70 -6.06
C ASP A 135 7.81 7.13 -6.54
N THR A 136 7.73 7.33 -7.82
CA THR A 136 7.53 8.65 -8.43
C THR A 136 6.48 8.60 -9.51
N GLY A 137 5.79 9.70 -9.72
CA GLY A 137 4.76 9.76 -10.76
C GLY A 137 4.09 11.11 -10.82
N ILE A 138 3.02 11.13 -11.56
CA ILE A 138 2.19 12.29 -11.80
C ILE A 138 0.78 12.02 -11.29
N HIS A 139 0.16 13.04 -10.75
CA HIS A 139 -1.22 13.05 -10.31
C HIS A 139 -1.94 14.19 -11.02
N TYR A 140 -3.13 13.91 -11.56
CA TYR A 140 -4.05 14.87 -12.16
C TYR A 140 -5.33 14.91 -11.36
N GLU A 141 -5.82 16.11 -11.03
CA GLU A 141 -7.04 16.33 -10.27
C GLU A 141 -8.02 17.19 -11.09
N TYR A 142 -9.28 16.78 -11.14
CA TYR A 142 -10.36 17.53 -11.73
C TYR A 142 -11.63 17.42 -10.87
N GLY A 143 -11.91 18.45 -10.09
CA GLY A 143 -12.97 18.42 -9.09
C GLY A 143 -12.72 17.31 -8.05
N ALA A 144 -13.67 16.41 -7.90
CA ALA A 144 -13.56 15.27 -6.99
C ALA A 144 -12.81 14.06 -7.60
N PHE A 145 -12.45 14.11 -8.88
CA PHE A 145 -11.78 13.01 -9.57
C PHE A 145 -10.27 13.23 -9.63
N GLY A 146 -9.52 12.19 -9.33
CA GLY A 146 -8.09 12.12 -9.52
C GLY A 146 -7.69 10.99 -10.47
N LEU A 147 -6.52 11.12 -11.08
CA LEU A 147 -5.89 10.10 -11.89
C LEU A 147 -4.39 10.09 -11.60
N MET A 148 -3.84 8.93 -11.26
CA MET A 148 -2.42 8.81 -11.00
C MET A 148 -1.74 7.85 -11.97
N ALA A 149 -0.49 8.15 -12.32
CA ALA A 149 0.41 7.22 -13.00
C ALA A 149 1.81 7.34 -12.39
N GLY A 150 2.49 6.20 -12.20
CA GLY A 150 3.80 6.24 -11.55
C GLY A 150 4.62 4.97 -11.71
N LEU A 151 5.89 5.10 -11.34
CA LEU A 151 6.89 4.05 -11.34
C LEU A 151 7.41 3.84 -9.93
N ARG A 152 7.54 2.59 -9.50
CA ARG A 152 8.15 2.18 -8.25
C ARG A 152 9.37 1.33 -8.50
N PHE A 153 10.44 1.64 -7.80
CA PHE A 153 11.72 0.90 -7.82
C PHE A 153 11.94 0.30 -6.43
N GLN A 154 11.61 -0.97 -6.26
CA GLN A 154 11.74 -1.71 -5.01
C GLN A 154 13.02 -2.51 -5.00
N ARG A 155 13.76 -2.46 -3.89
CA ARG A 155 15.02 -3.18 -3.67
C ARG A 155 15.07 -3.77 -2.28
N THR A 156 15.68 -4.95 -2.16
CA THR A 156 16.07 -5.52 -0.87
C THR A 156 17.32 -4.83 -0.35
N LEU A 157 17.38 -4.64 0.96
CA LEU A 157 18.50 -3.94 1.61
C LEU A 157 19.58 -4.89 2.16
N ASP A 158 19.21 -6.15 2.34
CA ASP A 158 20.08 -7.21 2.91
C ASP A 158 20.61 -8.19 1.86
N GLY A 159 20.42 -7.90 0.58
CA GLY A 159 20.94 -8.70 -0.53
C GLY A 159 20.15 -9.97 -0.81
N THR A 160 18.98 -10.16 -0.20
CA THR A 160 18.09 -11.29 -0.49
C THR A 160 17.70 -11.28 -1.97
N ALA A 161 18.02 -12.35 -2.67
CA ALA A 161 17.80 -12.43 -4.12
C ALA A 161 16.33 -12.62 -4.47
N GLY A 162 15.93 -12.14 -5.64
CA GLY A 162 14.61 -12.44 -6.22
C GLY A 162 13.48 -11.46 -5.88
N HIS A 163 13.67 -10.55 -4.94
CA HIS A 163 12.61 -9.62 -4.48
C HIS A 163 12.72 -8.21 -5.06
N ASP A 164 13.75 -7.93 -5.84
CA ASP A 164 13.90 -6.64 -6.53
C ASP A 164 12.91 -6.51 -7.67
N ARG A 165 12.07 -5.48 -7.61
CA ARG A 165 10.99 -5.25 -8.59
C ARG A 165 10.93 -3.81 -9.06
N ASN A 166 10.61 -3.64 -10.34
CA ASN A 166 10.14 -2.38 -10.87
C ASN A 166 8.64 -2.52 -11.12
N LYS A 167 7.83 -1.53 -10.70
CA LYS A 167 6.38 -1.57 -10.83
C LYS A 167 5.89 -0.32 -11.56
N PHE A 168 5.00 -0.50 -12.54
CA PHE A 168 4.16 0.56 -13.08
C PHE A 168 2.83 0.55 -12.34
N ARG A 169 2.31 1.73 -12.02
CA ARG A 169 1.03 1.90 -11.32
C ARG A 169 0.22 2.96 -12.03
N PHE A 170 -1.06 2.71 -12.14
CA PHE A 170 -2.01 3.62 -12.78
C PHE A 170 -3.39 3.41 -12.16
N GLY A 171 -4.12 4.50 -11.91
CA GLY A 171 -5.48 4.35 -11.43
C GLY A 171 -6.18 5.66 -11.09
N PRO A 172 -7.52 5.62 -11.06
CA PRO A 172 -8.35 6.74 -10.63
C PRO A 172 -8.47 6.82 -9.11
N SER A 173 -8.73 8.03 -8.61
CA SER A 173 -9.24 8.29 -7.27
C SER A 173 -10.53 9.13 -7.34
N TYR A 174 -11.29 9.08 -6.25
CA TYR A 174 -12.49 9.87 -6.08
C TYR A 174 -12.64 10.33 -4.63
N GLU A 175 -12.71 11.65 -4.45
CA GLU A 175 -13.02 12.27 -3.17
C GLU A 175 -14.55 12.30 -2.99
N ILE A 176 -15.06 11.50 -2.07
CA ILE A 176 -16.51 11.47 -1.76
C ILE A 176 -16.89 12.77 -1.05
N ASP A 177 -16.05 13.20 -0.12
CA ASP A 177 -16.14 14.45 0.61
C ASP A 177 -14.75 14.83 1.16
N ALA A 178 -14.67 15.90 1.97
CA ALA A 178 -13.41 16.39 2.56
C ALA A 178 -12.68 15.36 3.45
N HIS A 179 -13.36 14.30 3.88
CA HIS A 179 -12.82 13.29 4.78
C HIS A 179 -12.60 11.94 4.11
N HIS A 180 -13.31 11.64 3.03
CA HIS A 180 -13.40 10.30 2.45
C HIS A 180 -12.86 10.26 1.03
N GLU A 181 -11.84 9.44 0.79
CA GLU A 181 -11.26 9.21 -0.53
C GLU A 181 -11.23 7.70 -0.83
N ILE A 182 -11.51 7.35 -2.08
CA ILE A 182 -11.33 6.00 -2.62
C ILE A 182 -10.36 6.07 -3.79
N GLU A 183 -9.37 5.18 -3.82
CA GLU A 183 -8.44 5.02 -4.93
C GLU A 183 -8.45 3.58 -5.43
N LEU A 184 -8.48 3.39 -6.76
CA LEU A 184 -8.27 2.11 -7.42
C LEU A 184 -6.98 2.18 -8.21
N ARG A 185 -6.09 1.18 -8.05
CA ARG A 185 -4.81 1.13 -8.75
C ARG A 185 -4.62 -0.21 -9.44
N PHE A 186 -4.30 -0.16 -10.71
CA PHE A 186 -3.69 -1.27 -11.42
C PHE A 186 -2.17 -1.19 -11.25
N VAL A 187 -1.55 -2.32 -10.95
CA VAL A 187 -0.10 -2.44 -10.77
C VAL A 187 0.42 -3.57 -11.64
N ARG A 188 1.50 -3.31 -12.38
CA ARG A 188 2.26 -4.32 -13.09
C ARG A 188 3.68 -4.33 -12.61
N ALA A 189 4.19 -5.49 -12.22
CA ALA A 189 5.52 -5.67 -11.69
C ALA A 189 6.41 -6.49 -12.66
N TRP A 190 7.70 -6.12 -12.69
CA TRP A 190 8.76 -6.84 -13.36
C TRP A 190 9.88 -7.14 -12.38
N ASN A 191 10.37 -8.36 -12.40
CA ASN A 191 11.57 -8.74 -11.66
C ASN A 191 12.80 -8.09 -12.32
N VAL A 192 13.70 -7.52 -11.51
CA VAL A 192 14.85 -6.75 -12.00
C VAL A 192 15.92 -7.66 -12.61
N GLN A 193 16.17 -8.82 -11.99
CA GLN A 193 17.21 -9.75 -12.43
C GLN A 193 16.81 -10.45 -13.74
N THR A 194 15.59 -10.97 -13.80
CA THR A 194 15.14 -11.74 -14.97
C THR A 194 14.56 -10.87 -16.07
N ARG A 195 14.20 -9.61 -15.77
CA ARG A 195 13.49 -8.66 -16.66
C ARG A 195 12.12 -9.17 -17.15
N LYS A 196 11.60 -10.25 -16.57
CA LYS A 196 10.30 -10.81 -16.91
C LYS A 196 9.20 -10.18 -16.07
N ARG A 197 7.97 -10.22 -16.60
CA ARG A 197 6.80 -9.83 -15.82
C ARG A 197 6.69 -10.76 -14.60
N ASP A 198 6.54 -10.17 -13.43
CA ASP A 198 6.44 -10.88 -12.16
C ASP A 198 4.97 -11.09 -11.76
N SER A 199 4.20 -10.00 -11.80
CA SER A 199 2.80 -10.04 -11.39
C SER A 199 1.99 -8.87 -11.95
N ASP A 200 0.67 -9.02 -11.91
CA ASP A 200 -0.30 -7.94 -12.04
C ASP A 200 -1.15 -7.90 -10.77
N ALA A 201 -1.48 -6.71 -10.28
CA ALA A 201 -2.33 -6.53 -9.12
C ALA A 201 -3.40 -5.45 -9.35
N LEU A 202 -4.52 -5.61 -8.67
CA LEU A 202 -5.53 -4.59 -8.48
C LEU A 202 -5.55 -4.22 -6.99
N ILE A 203 -5.45 -2.94 -6.71
CA ILE A 203 -5.44 -2.39 -5.36
C ILE A 203 -6.64 -1.47 -5.22
N ALA A 204 -7.41 -1.64 -4.14
CA ALA A 204 -8.43 -0.70 -3.71
C ALA A 204 -8.00 -0.11 -2.37
N GLU A 205 -7.89 1.21 -2.30
CA GLU A 205 -7.55 1.94 -1.09
C GLU A 205 -8.71 2.85 -0.70
N TYR A 206 -9.06 2.86 0.57
CA TYR A 206 -9.94 3.83 1.17
C TYR A 206 -9.15 4.63 2.20
N THR A 207 -9.24 5.94 2.16
CA THR A 207 -8.59 6.85 3.12
C THR A 207 -9.62 7.71 3.82
N TYR A 208 -9.49 7.81 5.15
CA TYR A 208 -10.20 8.75 5.99
C TYR A 208 -9.23 9.84 6.49
N ASN A 209 -9.57 11.09 6.24
CA ASN A 209 -8.84 12.29 6.70
C ASN A 209 -9.60 12.90 7.88
N PHE A 210 -9.00 12.96 9.07
CA PHE A 210 -9.61 13.52 10.28
C PHE A 210 -9.69 15.04 10.29
#